data_0466176fc1ee2a92bcc5193684afc648
#
_entry.id   0466176fc1ee2a92bcc5193684afc648
#
_cell.length_a   1.000
_cell.length_b   1.000
_cell.length_c   1.000
_cell.angle_alpha   90.00
_cell.angle_beta   90.00
_cell.angle_gamma   90.00
#
_symmetry.space_group_name_H-M   'P 1'
#
loop_
_entity.id
_entity.type
_entity.pdbx_description
1 polymer ?
#
loop_
_entity_poly.entity_id
_entity_poly.type
_entity_poly.pdbx_seq_one_letter_code
_entity_poly.pdbx_strand_id
1 'polypeptide(L)'
;MKKDYKKSMDQKARAKRRSKKYLLVGTSIAAGLMLGTAPITIATPLFTIGSQQVYADLVSGQLFNNLGTTNTSGTSVGAPYVIDGSTRNVDFVISANNGLDVSLLTGTRRAVLAIPEEMQGLVAVNGSGTFSTDILLPGDELAPLLTVVNGAVSALVGSVENIVNLNPLASVNLSEVYEQLALLENLSTLSSTEVALALQQTENGDYIYGELDGTLETVIREGLSEILTGINNAVQALEATSNSPFGGDLAAATINGALGLTIKPAFNLAFAGALGLVNVGSSLIGTLADVSVLGETTVTIPTTITDPNATDLTAAGVDLSVPYEAGFVGNIVKSDVLAIDIASNYDGYSPVYYSVRAVTAPYNVSVTGNSTEGYEVTGMADPNAIIRIYDDTGNLIAEGQADETGSFTIPISQEDVAPLDEIKLIAYDDNDNPSPTTVAVIPDDEEADADADADADADADADADADADADADADADSDADADSDADADSDADA
;
A
#
# COMPACT_ATOMS: atom_id res chain seq x y z
N MET A 1 -36.97 30.82 -30.91
CA MET A 1 -35.56 30.39 -31.22
C MET A 1 -34.43 31.28 -30.68
N LYS A 2 -34.53 32.61 -30.58
CA LYS A 2 -33.43 33.47 -30.05
C LYS A 2 -33.22 33.39 -28.51
N LYS A 3 -34.27 33.00 -27.75
CA LYS A 3 -34.21 32.98 -26.28
C LYS A 3 -33.48 31.74 -25.71
N ASP A 4 -33.54 30.61 -26.41
CA ASP A 4 -32.93 29.35 -25.99
C ASP A 4 -31.41 29.31 -26.28
N TYR A 5 -31.02 29.98 -27.36
CA TYR A 5 -29.58 30.09 -27.73
C TYR A 5 -28.79 30.91 -26.71
N LYS A 6 -29.41 31.97 -26.16
CA LYS A 6 -28.78 32.83 -25.15
C LYS A 6 -28.60 32.07 -23.81
N LYS A 7 -29.57 31.23 -23.42
CA LYS A 7 -29.56 30.41 -22.23
C LYS A 7 -28.45 29.32 -22.31
N SER A 8 -28.30 28.70 -23.51
CA SER A 8 -27.26 27.72 -23.77
C SER A 8 -25.84 28.34 -23.76
N MET A 9 -25.70 29.56 -24.29
CA MET A 9 -24.41 30.29 -24.27
C MET A 9 -24.06 30.76 -22.85
N ASP A 10 -25.01 31.18 -22.05
CA ASP A 10 -24.80 31.56 -20.65
C ASP A 10 -24.41 30.35 -19.78
N GLN A 11 -24.98 29.17 -20.03
CA GLN A 11 -24.59 27.94 -19.36
C GLN A 11 -23.16 27.51 -19.73
N LYS A 12 -22.79 27.57 -21.02
CA LYS A 12 -21.41 27.31 -21.49
C LYS A 12 -20.41 28.32 -20.93
N ALA A 13 -20.79 29.59 -20.80
CA ALA A 13 -19.94 30.63 -20.23
C ALA A 13 -19.74 30.47 -18.72
N ARG A 14 -20.79 29.97 -18.00
CA ARG A 14 -20.68 29.65 -16.57
C ARG A 14 -19.85 28.41 -16.31
N ALA A 15 -19.97 27.37 -17.13
CA ALA A 15 -19.13 26.19 -17.08
C ALA A 15 -17.64 26.53 -17.34
N LYS A 16 -17.38 27.38 -18.37
CA LYS A 16 -16.02 27.84 -18.68
C LYS A 16 -15.41 28.78 -17.61
N ARG A 17 -16.25 29.50 -16.84
CA ARG A 17 -15.79 30.30 -15.71
C ARG A 17 -15.53 29.46 -14.46
N ARG A 18 -16.24 28.34 -14.27
CA ARG A 18 -15.96 27.37 -13.19
C ARG A 18 -14.65 26.65 -13.47
N SER A 19 -14.45 26.13 -14.68
CA SER A 19 -13.18 25.48 -15.04
C SER A 19 -11.95 26.41 -14.90
N LYS A 20 -12.11 27.72 -15.20
CA LYS A 20 -11.02 28.69 -14.99
C LYS A 20 -10.75 29.01 -13.50
N LYS A 21 -11.74 28.84 -12.62
CA LYS A 21 -11.56 29.10 -11.17
C LYS A 21 -10.78 27.98 -10.49
N TYR A 22 -10.96 26.74 -10.94
CA TYR A 22 -10.18 25.59 -10.47
C TYR A 22 -8.76 25.56 -11.08
N LEU A 23 -8.58 26.05 -12.31
CA LEU A 23 -7.27 26.17 -12.94
C LEU A 23 -6.37 27.21 -12.25
N LEU A 24 -6.95 28.20 -11.55
CA LEU A 24 -6.16 29.27 -10.89
C LEU A 24 -5.68 28.89 -9.48
N VAL A 25 -6.28 27.88 -8.85
CA VAL A 25 -5.85 27.41 -7.50
C VAL A 25 -4.67 26.43 -7.64
N GLY A 26 -4.64 25.62 -8.71
CA GLY A 26 -3.48 24.74 -8.99
C GLY A 26 -2.23 25.47 -9.50
N THR A 27 -2.37 26.62 -10.16
CA THR A 27 -1.23 27.34 -10.75
C THR A 27 -0.52 28.31 -9.80
N SER A 28 -1.09 28.63 -8.64
CA SER A 28 -0.46 29.55 -7.68
C SER A 28 0.63 28.91 -6.82
N ILE A 29 0.69 27.58 -6.73
CA ILE A 29 1.75 26.85 -6.02
C ILE A 29 2.94 26.56 -6.95
N ALA A 30 2.70 26.37 -8.25
CA ALA A 30 3.76 26.13 -9.23
C ALA A 30 4.60 27.41 -9.58
N ALA A 31 4.09 28.61 -9.30
CA ALA A 31 4.79 29.86 -9.65
C ALA A 31 5.93 30.22 -8.68
N GLY A 32 6.04 29.56 -7.52
CA GLY A 32 7.10 29.82 -6.53
C GLY A 32 8.41 29.06 -6.76
N LEU A 33 8.43 28.07 -7.63
CA LEU A 33 9.56 27.13 -7.82
C LEU A 33 10.33 27.34 -9.14
N MET A 34 10.00 28.38 -9.94
CA MET A 34 10.70 28.69 -11.18
C MET A 34 11.80 29.77 -10.97
N LEU A 35 12.81 29.47 -10.21
CA LEU A 35 14.07 30.22 -10.22
C LEU A 35 15.25 29.23 -10.40
N GLY A 36 15.48 28.89 -11.67
CA GLY A 36 16.75 28.38 -12.14
C GLY A 36 16.79 26.92 -12.54
N THR A 37 16.25 26.57 -13.70
CA THR A 37 16.82 25.62 -14.70
C THR A 37 15.87 25.53 -15.90
N ALA A 38 16.38 25.13 -17.06
CA ALA A 38 15.72 25.12 -18.35
C ALA A 38 14.37 24.38 -18.37
N PRO A 39 13.40 24.78 -19.20
CA PRO A 39 12.08 24.14 -19.24
C PRO A 39 12.19 22.72 -19.81
N ILE A 40 11.93 21.74 -18.98
CA ILE A 40 11.67 20.37 -19.42
C ILE A 40 10.20 20.32 -19.81
N THR A 41 9.91 20.21 -21.10
CA THR A 41 8.55 19.96 -21.59
C THR A 41 8.19 18.50 -21.35
N ILE A 42 7.38 18.24 -20.33
CA ILE A 42 6.88 16.92 -20.01
C ILE A 42 5.43 16.83 -20.44
N ALA A 43 5.12 15.79 -21.23
CA ALA A 43 3.74 15.45 -21.56
C ALA A 43 3.04 14.90 -20.31
N THR A 44 2.05 15.62 -19.82
CA THR A 44 1.24 15.21 -18.67
C THR A 44 0.18 14.18 -19.08
N PRO A 45 0.22 12.95 -18.59
CA PRO A 45 -0.91 12.04 -18.76
C PRO A 45 -2.10 12.51 -17.90
N LEU A 46 -3.29 12.36 -18.46
CA LEU A 46 -4.55 12.68 -17.80
C LEU A 46 -5.12 11.39 -17.22
N PHE A 47 -5.32 11.34 -15.91
CA PHE A 47 -5.96 10.22 -15.26
C PHE A 47 -7.33 10.61 -14.74
N THR A 48 -8.26 9.67 -14.79
CA THR A 48 -9.59 9.82 -14.20
C THR A 48 -9.66 8.88 -13.00
N ILE A 49 -9.71 9.43 -11.80
CA ILE A 49 -9.92 8.70 -10.56
C ILE A 49 -11.36 8.99 -10.14
N GLY A 50 -12.21 7.97 -10.22
CA GLY A 50 -13.64 8.16 -10.02
C GLY A 50 -14.24 9.16 -11.04
N SER A 51 -15.01 10.13 -10.59
CA SER A 51 -15.55 11.21 -11.42
C SER A 51 -14.65 12.45 -11.54
N GLN A 52 -13.44 12.44 -10.95
CA GLN A 52 -12.52 13.57 -10.94
C GLN A 52 -11.37 13.38 -11.95
N GLN A 53 -11.12 14.42 -12.74
CA GLN A 53 -9.93 14.50 -13.61
C GLN A 53 -8.79 15.11 -12.84
N VAL A 54 -7.74 14.34 -12.64
CA VAL A 54 -6.52 14.76 -11.94
C VAL A 54 -5.40 14.96 -12.95
N TYR A 55 -4.68 16.08 -12.84
CA TYR A 55 -3.59 16.45 -13.72
C TYR A 55 -2.26 16.17 -13.04
N ALA A 56 -1.41 15.40 -13.72
CA ALA A 56 -0.08 15.04 -13.25
C ALA A 56 0.92 16.17 -13.47
N ASP A 57 1.58 16.64 -12.41
CA ASP A 57 2.77 17.47 -12.48
C ASP A 57 3.98 16.68 -11.94
N LEU A 58 5.10 16.71 -12.65
CA LEU A 58 6.28 15.90 -12.31
C LEU A 58 6.89 16.37 -10.99
N VAL A 59 7.09 15.46 -10.07
CA VAL A 59 7.80 15.74 -8.82
C VAL A 59 9.27 16.02 -9.15
N SER A 60 9.70 17.26 -8.97
CA SER A 60 11.12 17.58 -9.00
C SER A 60 11.80 16.95 -7.78
N GLY A 61 12.71 16.00 -8.04
CA GLY A 61 13.47 15.35 -6.97
C GLY A 61 13.22 13.87 -6.77
N GLN A 62 12.47 13.21 -7.65
CA GLN A 62 12.29 11.77 -7.61
C GLN A 62 13.63 11.04 -7.74
N LEU A 63 13.87 10.07 -6.85
CA LEU A 63 15.13 9.34 -6.76
C LEU A 63 15.19 8.09 -7.64
N PHE A 64 14.07 7.59 -8.14
CA PHE A 64 13.99 6.32 -8.84
C PHE A 64 13.20 6.45 -10.14
N ASN A 65 13.64 5.72 -11.17
CA ASN A 65 12.90 5.58 -12.44
C ASN A 65 11.80 4.52 -12.34
N ASN A 66 11.96 3.56 -11.44
CA ASN A 66 11.04 2.45 -11.18
C ASN A 66 10.66 2.48 -9.71
N LEU A 67 9.43 2.85 -9.44
CA LEU A 67 8.88 2.90 -8.10
C LEU A 67 7.46 2.36 -8.14
N GLY A 68 7.11 1.53 -7.18
CA GLY A 68 5.77 1.00 -6.99
C GLY A 68 5.35 1.11 -5.54
N THR A 69 4.08 1.31 -5.29
CA THR A 69 3.51 1.29 -3.94
C THR A 69 2.38 0.27 -3.88
N THR A 70 2.38 -0.52 -2.84
CA THR A 70 1.32 -1.47 -2.51
C THR A 70 0.81 -1.21 -1.10
N ASN A 71 -0.35 -1.74 -0.76
CA ASN A 71 -0.88 -1.65 0.61
C ASN A 71 -1.45 -2.99 1.09
N THR A 72 -1.59 -3.12 2.41
CA THR A 72 -2.08 -4.35 3.07
C THR A 72 -3.58 -4.34 3.30
N SER A 73 -4.35 -3.38 2.78
CA SER A 73 -5.81 -3.31 2.96
C SER A 73 -6.52 -4.53 2.39
N GLY A 74 -5.97 -5.14 1.34
CA GLY A 74 -6.62 -6.23 0.62
C GLY A 74 -7.88 -5.80 -0.15
N THR A 75 -8.16 -4.49 -0.22
CA THR A 75 -9.35 -3.97 -0.89
C THR A 75 -9.19 -3.93 -2.41
N SER A 76 -10.31 -3.99 -3.10
CA SER A 76 -10.43 -3.82 -4.55
C SER A 76 -11.80 -3.28 -4.88
N VAL A 77 -12.05 -2.94 -6.14
CA VAL A 77 -13.39 -2.56 -6.62
C VAL A 77 -14.44 -3.64 -6.29
N GLY A 78 -14.06 -4.92 -6.34
CA GLY A 78 -14.95 -6.04 -6.02
C GLY A 78 -15.04 -6.42 -4.54
N ALA A 79 -14.14 -5.88 -3.70
CA ALA A 79 -14.05 -6.16 -2.28
C ALA A 79 -13.63 -4.89 -1.51
N PRO A 80 -14.44 -3.82 -1.52
CA PRO A 80 -14.16 -2.60 -0.79
C PRO A 80 -14.38 -2.77 0.71
N TYR A 81 -13.81 -1.89 1.53
CA TYR A 81 -14.24 -1.74 2.91
C TYR A 81 -15.64 -1.14 2.94
N VAL A 82 -16.52 -1.69 3.78
CA VAL A 82 -17.80 -1.07 4.09
C VAL A 82 -17.57 0.06 5.08
N ILE A 83 -18.07 1.24 4.76
CA ILE A 83 -18.04 2.42 5.63
C ILE A 83 -18.94 2.17 6.83
N ASP A 84 -18.34 1.91 8.00
CA ASP A 84 -19.03 1.64 9.26
C ASP A 84 -18.42 2.39 10.45
N GLY A 85 -17.51 3.34 10.17
CA GLY A 85 -16.77 4.10 11.18
C GLY A 85 -15.61 3.35 11.81
N SER A 86 -15.23 2.19 11.30
CA SER A 86 -14.10 1.41 11.80
C SER A 86 -12.78 2.09 11.55
N THR A 87 -11.79 1.77 12.40
CA THR A 87 -10.39 2.12 12.19
C THR A 87 -9.61 0.84 11.91
N ARG A 88 -8.81 0.85 10.82
CA ARG A 88 -8.06 -0.31 10.33
C ARG A 88 -6.58 0.01 10.22
N ASN A 89 -5.75 -1.01 10.47
CA ASN A 89 -4.32 -0.90 10.20
C ASN A 89 -4.06 -1.24 8.74
N VAL A 90 -3.37 -0.35 8.05
CA VAL A 90 -2.97 -0.52 6.65
C VAL A 90 -1.52 -0.07 6.51
N ASP A 91 -0.66 -0.99 6.09
CA ASP A 91 0.72 -0.68 5.81
C ASP A 91 0.88 -0.37 4.32
N PHE A 92 1.57 0.72 4.02
CA PHE A 92 1.96 1.06 2.65
C PHE A 92 3.41 0.67 2.44
N VAL A 93 3.69 -0.08 1.38
CA VAL A 93 5.01 -0.56 1.03
C VAL A 93 5.44 0.09 -0.29
N ILE A 94 6.43 0.96 -0.20
CA ILE A 94 7.06 1.63 -1.35
C ILE A 94 8.27 0.78 -1.75
N SER A 95 8.26 0.23 -2.95
CA SER A 95 9.36 -0.54 -3.52
C SER A 95 9.92 0.19 -4.73
N ALA A 96 11.24 0.32 -4.79
CA ALA A 96 11.92 1.04 -5.85
C ALA A 96 13.22 0.34 -6.23
N ASN A 97 13.61 0.47 -7.49
CA ASN A 97 14.90 -0.01 -7.96
C ASN A 97 15.49 0.95 -9.01
N ASN A 98 16.77 0.80 -9.34
CA ASN A 98 17.49 1.67 -10.27
C ASN A 98 17.43 3.15 -9.87
N GLY A 99 17.94 3.44 -8.67
CA GLY A 99 18.10 4.80 -8.18
C GLY A 99 18.91 5.66 -9.16
N LEU A 100 18.55 6.93 -9.23
CA LEU A 100 19.23 7.93 -10.04
C LEU A 100 20.42 8.51 -9.27
N ASP A 101 21.48 8.90 -10.00
CA ASP A 101 22.52 9.75 -9.43
C ASP A 101 21.93 11.15 -9.18
N VAL A 102 21.71 11.42 -7.90
CA VAL A 102 21.11 12.65 -7.43
C VAL A 102 22.09 13.57 -6.70
N SER A 103 23.38 13.38 -6.95
CA SER A 103 24.44 14.22 -6.37
C SER A 103 24.27 15.71 -6.67
N LEU A 104 23.55 16.05 -7.73
CA LEU A 104 23.22 17.42 -8.11
C LEU A 104 21.95 17.97 -7.44
N LEU A 105 21.13 17.12 -6.83
CA LEU A 105 19.93 17.54 -6.12
C LEU A 105 20.28 17.97 -4.69
N THR A 106 19.69 19.07 -4.24
CA THR A 106 19.81 19.56 -2.87
C THR A 106 18.60 19.13 -2.05
N GLY A 107 18.79 18.96 -0.75
CA GLY A 107 17.72 18.60 0.17
C GLY A 107 17.91 17.21 0.78
N THR A 108 17.02 16.86 1.70
CA THR A 108 17.02 15.60 2.44
C THR A 108 16.31 14.52 1.64
N ARG A 109 16.82 13.29 1.62
CA ARG A 109 16.11 12.13 1.07
C ARG A 109 14.98 11.75 2.00
N ARG A 110 13.78 11.60 1.44
CA ARG A 110 12.58 11.25 2.19
C ARG A 110 11.76 10.20 1.45
N ALA A 111 11.31 9.21 2.18
CA ALA A 111 10.19 8.37 1.76
C ALA A 111 8.90 9.08 2.19
N VAL A 112 7.96 9.22 1.28
CA VAL A 112 6.75 10.02 1.49
C VAL A 112 5.52 9.25 1.04
N LEU A 113 4.48 9.25 1.85
CA LEU A 113 3.14 8.81 1.51
C LEU A 113 2.24 10.04 1.47
N ALA A 114 1.73 10.37 0.29
CA ALA A 114 0.73 11.40 0.11
C ALA A 114 -0.67 10.84 0.38
N ILE A 115 -1.47 11.60 1.12
CA ILE A 115 -2.81 11.25 1.58
C ILE A 115 -3.81 12.06 0.77
N PRO A 116 -4.81 11.42 0.11
CA PRO A 116 -5.82 12.16 -0.66
C PRO A 116 -6.63 13.11 0.24
N GLU A 117 -7.10 14.21 -0.32
CA GLU A 117 -7.72 15.31 0.40
C GLU A 117 -8.88 14.83 1.28
N GLU A 118 -9.70 13.91 0.76
CA GLU A 118 -10.87 13.37 1.45
C GLU A 118 -10.51 12.46 2.63
N MET A 119 -9.25 11.99 2.69
CA MET A 119 -8.76 11.12 3.77
C MET A 119 -7.88 11.87 4.78
N GLN A 120 -7.62 13.17 4.58
CA GLN A 120 -6.82 13.97 5.51
C GLN A 120 -7.52 14.08 6.86
N GLY A 121 -6.74 13.84 7.93
CA GLY A 121 -7.28 13.76 9.29
C GLY A 121 -7.86 12.40 9.69
N LEU A 122 -8.08 11.48 8.72
CA LEU A 122 -8.55 10.12 8.96
C LEU A 122 -7.40 9.10 8.98
N VAL A 123 -6.22 9.50 8.55
CA VAL A 123 -5.02 8.67 8.49
C VAL A 123 -4.02 9.14 9.51
N ALA A 124 -3.46 8.22 10.27
CA ALA A 124 -2.41 8.50 11.26
C ALA A 124 -1.27 7.48 11.15
N VAL A 125 -0.08 7.89 11.55
CA VAL A 125 1.08 6.99 11.67
C VAL A 125 0.84 5.95 12.76
N ASN A 126 1.12 4.68 12.47
CA ASN A 126 0.98 3.56 13.42
C ASN A 126 2.36 2.97 13.78
N GLY A 127 3.13 3.69 14.57
CA GLY A 127 4.46 3.24 15.01
C GLY A 127 5.60 3.71 14.11
N SER A 128 6.70 2.96 14.11
CA SER A 128 7.86 3.23 13.26
C SER A 128 7.74 2.50 11.94
N GLY A 129 8.16 3.14 10.85
CA GLY A 129 8.35 2.47 9.57
C GLY A 129 9.59 1.60 9.55
N THR A 130 9.77 0.87 8.46
CA THR A 130 11.00 0.14 8.17
C THR A 130 11.59 0.57 6.83
N PHE A 131 12.89 0.46 6.71
CA PHE A 131 13.66 0.82 5.53
C PHE A 131 14.71 -0.24 5.26
N SER A 132 14.78 -0.73 4.03
CA SER A 132 15.88 -1.57 3.55
C SER A 132 16.32 -1.08 2.17
N THR A 133 17.62 -1.14 1.89
CA THR A 133 18.16 -0.67 0.62
C THR A 133 19.51 -1.30 0.31
N ASP A 134 19.80 -1.42 -0.98
CA ASP A 134 21.14 -1.57 -1.47
C ASP A 134 21.75 -0.20 -1.71
N ILE A 135 22.94 0.04 -1.16
CA ILE A 135 23.68 1.29 -1.28
C ILE A 135 24.86 1.06 -2.21
N LEU A 136 24.85 1.68 -3.37
CA LEU A 136 25.94 1.68 -4.31
C LEU A 136 26.97 2.74 -3.89
N LEU A 137 28.17 2.30 -3.53
CA LEU A 137 29.25 3.18 -3.06
C LEU A 137 30.20 3.51 -4.20
N PRO A 138 30.48 4.79 -4.47
CA PRO A 138 31.55 5.18 -5.40
C PRO A 138 32.91 4.76 -4.82
N GLY A 139 33.67 3.97 -5.58
CA GLY A 139 34.96 3.42 -5.11
C GLY A 139 36.01 4.49 -4.74
N ASP A 140 35.96 5.65 -5.39
CA ASP A 140 36.90 6.75 -5.13
C ASP A 140 36.69 7.35 -3.72
N GLU A 141 35.50 7.32 -3.17
CA GLU A 141 35.18 7.88 -1.86
C GLU A 141 35.66 6.98 -0.70
N LEU A 142 35.90 5.69 -0.97
CA LEU A 142 36.47 4.77 0.01
C LEU A 142 38.00 4.91 0.12
N ALA A 143 38.67 5.66 -0.77
CA ALA A 143 40.12 5.79 -0.82
C ALA A 143 40.76 6.23 0.51
N PRO A 144 40.21 7.16 1.31
CA PRO A 144 40.76 7.51 2.61
C PRO A 144 40.79 6.32 3.58
N LEU A 145 39.73 5.53 3.64
CA LEU A 145 39.62 4.34 4.48
C LEU A 145 40.58 3.26 4.01
N LEU A 146 40.59 2.95 2.71
CA LEU A 146 41.47 1.98 2.10
C LEU A 146 42.95 2.32 2.33
N THR A 147 43.34 3.60 2.26
CA THR A 147 44.70 4.05 2.51
C THR A 147 45.17 3.69 3.94
N VAL A 148 44.33 3.93 4.94
CA VAL A 148 44.65 3.64 6.34
C VAL A 148 44.69 2.15 6.60
N VAL A 149 43.67 1.40 6.11
CA VAL A 149 43.58 -0.06 6.30
C VAL A 149 44.74 -0.77 5.60
N ASN A 150 45.01 -0.46 4.32
CA ASN A 150 46.11 -1.05 3.55
C ASN A 150 47.47 -0.71 4.17
N GLY A 151 47.62 0.48 4.72
CA GLY A 151 48.86 0.85 5.45
C GLY A 151 49.06 0.00 6.71
N ALA A 152 48.00 -0.20 7.50
CA ALA A 152 48.06 -1.03 8.71
C ALA A 152 48.31 -2.51 8.39
N VAL A 153 47.62 -3.07 7.37
CA VAL A 153 47.81 -4.47 6.94
C VAL A 153 49.21 -4.68 6.33
N SER A 154 49.70 -3.76 5.49
CA SER A 154 51.05 -3.84 4.93
C SER A 154 52.14 -3.83 6.01
N ALA A 155 52.00 -3.00 7.04
CA ALA A 155 52.90 -2.97 8.19
C ALA A 155 52.84 -4.27 9.00
N LEU A 156 51.64 -4.85 9.18
CA LEU A 156 51.47 -6.17 9.81
C LEU A 156 52.18 -7.26 9.01
N VAL A 157 51.93 -7.35 7.70
CA VAL A 157 52.50 -8.36 6.81
C VAL A 157 54.03 -8.27 6.84
N GLY A 158 54.61 -7.09 6.66
CA GLY A 158 56.05 -6.89 6.72
C GLY A 158 56.64 -7.29 8.07
N SER A 159 55.95 -7.06 9.18
CA SER A 159 56.39 -7.48 10.51
C SER A 159 56.31 -9.00 10.69
N VAL A 160 55.27 -9.65 10.19
CA VAL A 160 55.08 -11.10 10.20
C VAL A 160 56.14 -11.77 9.33
N GLU A 161 56.39 -11.29 8.10
CA GLU A 161 57.44 -11.81 7.21
C GLU A 161 58.81 -11.71 7.83
N ASN A 162 59.14 -10.59 8.45
CA ASN A 162 60.42 -10.41 9.11
C ASN A 162 60.64 -11.44 10.23
N ILE A 163 59.67 -11.69 11.11
CA ILE A 163 59.83 -12.64 12.21
C ILE A 163 59.84 -14.10 11.71
N VAL A 164 59.01 -14.43 10.68
CA VAL A 164 59.02 -15.75 10.05
C VAL A 164 60.35 -16.05 9.36
N ASN A 165 60.92 -15.09 8.64
CA ASN A 165 62.24 -15.24 8.01
C ASN A 165 63.36 -15.53 9.02
N LEU A 166 63.27 -15.00 10.24
CA LEU A 166 64.15 -15.30 11.33
C LEU A 166 63.91 -16.67 11.99
N ASN A 167 62.73 -17.26 11.75
CA ASN A 167 62.25 -18.51 12.36
C ASN A 167 61.68 -19.47 11.29
N PRO A 168 62.44 -19.97 10.33
CA PRO A 168 61.98 -20.65 9.14
C PRO A 168 61.30 -22.02 9.38
N LEU A 169 61.33 -22.51 10.63
CA LEU A 169 60.72 -23.77 11.03
C LEU A 169 59.21 -23.62 11.40
N ALA A 170 58.70 -22.41 11.31
CA ALA A 170 57.29 -22.14 11.53
C ALA A 170 56.77 -21.17 10.48
N SER A 171 55.46 -21.11 10.30
CA SER A 171 54.76 -20.21 9.38
C SER A 171 53.53 -19.59 10.03
N VAL A 172 53.09 -18.45 9.47
CA VAL A 172 51.84 -17.78 9.82
C VAL A 172 50.97 -17.74 8.57
N ASN A 173 49.74 -18.16 8.68
CA ASN A 173 48.78 -18.08 7.58
C ASN A 173 48.10 -16.70 7.62
N LEU A 174 48.25 -15.93 6.55
CA LEU A 174 47.62 -14.59 6.38
C LEU A 174 46.38 -14.61 5.47
N SER A 175 45.97 -15.78 4.98
CA SER A 175 44.89 -15.88 3.97
C SER A 175 43.63 -15.19 4.43
N GLU A 176 43.18 -15.42 5.67
CA GLU A 176 41.96 -14.81 6.24
C GLU A 176 42.06 -13.28 6.26
N VAL A 177 43.26 -12.74 6.60
CA VAL A 177 43.45 -11.28 6.60
C VAL A 177 43.32 -10.71 5.20
N TYR A 178 43.85 -11.40 4.19
CA TYR A 178 43.71 -10.97 2.79
C TYR A 178 42.28 -11.13 2.28
N GLU A 179 41.57 -12.19 2.66
CA GLU A 179 40.18 -12.41 2.30
C GLU A 179 39.32 -11.27 2.86
N GLN A 180 39.48 -10.94 4.12
CA GLN A 180 38.72 -9.83 4.74
C GLN A 180 39.09 -8.46 4.15
N LEU A 181 40.39 -8.24 3.82
CA LEU A 181 40.84 -7.03 3.14
C LEU A 181 40.20 -6.91 1.75
N ALA A 182 40.14 -8.01 1.00
CA ALA A 182 39.53 -8.04 -0.33
C ALA A 182 38.01 -7.70 -0.31
N LEU A 183 37.29 -8.00 0.77
CA LEU A 183 35.91 -7.57 0.95
C LEU A 183 35.80 -6.03 0.97
N LEU A 184 36.74 -5.34 1.62
CA LEU A 184 36.76 -3.88 1.64
C LEU A 184 37.23 -3.29 0.30
N GLU A 185 38.27 -3.87 -0.32
CA GLU A 185 38.86 -3.38 -1.58
C GLU A 185 37.89 -3.52 -2.77
N ASN A 186 37.06 -4.56 -2.75
CA ASN A 186 36.06 -4.83 -3.79
C ASN A 186 34.65 -4.36 -3.41
N LEU A 187 34.54 -3.61 -2.30
CA LEU A 187 33.23 -3.14 -1.83
C LEU A 187 32.67 -2.10 -2.81
N SER A 188 31.57 -2.45 -3.45
CA SER A 188 30.83 -1.58 -4.36
C SER A 188 29.38 -1.38 -3.92
N THR A 189 28.90 -2.27 -3.07
CA THR A 189 27.50 -2.26 -2.61
C THR A 189 27.43 -2.69 -1.14
N LEU A 190 26.66 -1.96 -0.35
CA LEU A 190 26.24 -2.36 0.98
C LEU A 190 24.74 -2.61 0.96
N SER A 191 24.32 -3.79 1.39
CA SER A 191 22.92 -4.12 1.55
C SER A 191 22.51 -3.98 3.02
N SER A 192 21.42 -3.29 3.28
CA SER A 192 20.85 -3.23 4.62
C SER A 192 19.82 -4.33 4.84
N THR A 193 19.77 -4.85 6.06
CA THR A 193 18.55 -5.48 6.58
C THR A 193 17.52 -4.39 6.91
N GLU A 194 16.31 -4.77 7.28
CA GLU A 194 15.30 -3.80 7.75
C GLU A 194 15.82 -2.97 8.92
N VAL A 195 15.83 -1.66 8.73
CA VAL A 195 16.20 -0.67 9.74
C VAL A 195 14.97 0.15 10.10
N ALA A 196 14.81 0.46 11.39
CA ALA A 196 13.69 1.29 11.84
C ALA A 196 13.79 2.70 11.26
N LEU A 197 12.67 3.19 10.71
CA LEU A 197 12.53 4.53 10.15
C LEU A 197 11.57 5.35 11.02
N ALA A 198 12.05 6.47 11.53
CA ALA A 198 11.21 7.41 12.26
C ALA A 198 10.27 8.12 11.27
N LEU A 199 8.97 8.00 11.50
CA LEU A 199 7.94 8.61 10.67
C LEU A 199 7.41 9.89 11.30
N GLN A 200 7.09 10.86 10.46
CA GLN A 200 6.47 12.14 10.82
C GLN A 200 5.26 12.35 9.93
N GLN A 201 4.30 13.10 10.42
CA GLN A 201 3.13 13.53 9.67
C GLN A 201 3.07 15.05 9.65
N THR A 202 2.70 15.65 8.54
CA THR A 202 2.51 17.08 8.39
C THR A 202 1.33 17.57 9.22
N GLU A 203 1.35 18.84 9.61
CA GLU A 203 0.27 19.42 10.43
C GLU A 203 -1.11 19.37 9.75
N ASN A 204 -1.13 19.44 8.42
CA ASN A 204 -2.37 19.37 7.63
C ASN A 204 -2.84 17.92 7.40
N GLY A 205 -2.01 16.91 7.72
CA GLY A 205 -2.32 15.51 7.50
C GLY A 205 -2.26 15.08 6.03
N ASP A 206 -1.63 15.86 5.15
CA ASP A 206 -1.51 15.60 3.71
C ASP A 206 -0.37 14.64 3.38
N TYR A 207 0.68 14.54 4.24
CA TYR A 207 1.81 13.63 4.04
C TYR A 207 2.21 12.92 5.33
N ILE A 208 2.61 11.65 5.17
CA ILE A 208 3.44 10.92 6.14
C ILE A 208 4.79 10.71 5.48
N TYR A 209 5.90 11.00 6.20
CA TYR A 209 7.23 10.86 5.65
C TYR A 209 8.25 10.38 6.67
N GLY A 210 9.32 9.76 6.16
CA GLY A 210 10.51 9.41 6.94
C GLY A 210 11.77 9.94 6.27
N GLU A 211 12.70 10.52 7.06
CA GLU A 211 13.99 11.00 6.56
C GLU A 211 14.99 9.84 6.48
N LEU A 212 15.61 9.66 5.31
CA LEU A 212 16.45 8.51 5.00
C LEU A 212 17.94 8.77 5.27
N ASP A 213 18.42 10.00 5.21
CA ASP A 213 19.85 10.32 5.25
C ASP A 213 20.52 9.82 6.54
N GLY A 214 19.94 10.07 7.72
CA GLY A 214 20.48 9.56 8.99
C GLY A 214 20.45 8.03 9.09
N THR A 215 19.45 7.40 8.47
CA THR A 215 19.35 5.93 8.38
C THR A 215 20.42 5.37 7.44
N LEU A 216 20.66 6.02 6.28
CA LEU A 216 21.73 5.66 5.34
C LEU A 216 23.11 5.75 5.98
N GLU A 217 23.41 6.84 6.70
CA GLU A 217 24.66 6.98 7.46
C GLU A 217 24.85 5.81 8.44
N THR A 218 23.77 5.38 9.10
CA THR A 218 23.81 4.27 10.04
C THR A 218 24.11 2.96 9.32
N VAL A 219 23.44 2.66 8.21
CA VAL A 219 23.67 1.44 7.41
C VAL A 219 25.11 1.39 6.88
N ILE A 220 25.62 2.50 6.31
CA ILE A 220 26.99 2.58 5.80
C ILE A 220 28.00 2.35 6.93
N ARG A 221 27.79 3.02 8.05
CA ARG A 221 28.66 2.89 9.22
C ARG A 221 28.69 1.46 9.76
N GLU A 222 27.55 0.81 9.89
CA GLU A 222 27.45 -0.56 10.40
C GLU A 222 28.07 -1.56 9.45
N GLY A 223 27.79 -1.48 8.15
CA GLY A 223 28.39 -2.35 7.14
C GLY A 223 29.90 -2.22 7.05
N LEU A 224 30.43 -0.99 7.05
CA LEU A 224 31.88 -0.77 7.09
C LEU A 224 32.50 -1.24 8.41
N SER A 225 31.82 -1.02 9.54
CA SER A 225 32.30 -1.48 10.85
C SER A 225 32.37 -3.00 10.95
N GLU A 226 31.42 -3.72 10.33
CA GLU A 226 31.41 -5.18 10.27
C GLU A 226 32.62 -5.69 9.49
N ILE A 227 32.92 -5.14 8.30
CA ILE A 227 34.09 -5.50 7.50
C ILE A 227 35.38 -5.21 8.26
N LEU A 228 35.50 -4.02 8.88
CA LEU A 228 36.68 -3.67 9.69
C LEU A 228 36.85 -4.59 10.89
N THR A 229 35.75 -4.98 11.52
CA THR A 229 35.76 -5.96 12.61
C THR A 229 36.21 -7.32 12.12
N GLY A 230 35.78 -7.75 10.93
CA GLY A 230 36.28 -8.97 10.28
C GLY A 230 37.79 -8.94 10.08
N ILE A 231 38.34 -7.85 9.52
CA ILE A 231 39.79 -7.66 9.36
C ILE A 231 40.50 -7.73 10.70
N ASN A 232 40.01 -7.02 11.71
CA ASN A 232 40.62 -7.04 13.04
C ASN A 232 40.60 -8.46 13.66
N ASN A 233 39.48 -9.15 13.57
CA ASN A 233 39.31 -10.51 14.09
C ASN A 233 40.28 -11.48 13.39
N ALA A 234 40.43 -11.40 12.06
CA ALA A 234 41.40 -12.19 11.31
C ALA A 234 42.83 -11.95 11.80
N VAL A 235 43.18 -10.69 12.08
CA VAL A 235 44.49 -10.36 12.64
C VAL A 235 44.65 -10.88 14.07
N GLN A 236 43.63 -10.76 14.93
CA GLN A 236 43.70 -11.28 16.30
C GLN A 236 43.79 -12.82 16.34
N ALA A 237 43.24 -13.50 15.32
CA ALA A 237 43.29 -14.96 15.18
C ALA A 237 44.65 -15.47 14.64
N LEU A 238 45.54 -14.60 14.14
CA LEU A 238 46.81 -15.02 13.61
C LEU A 238 47.61 -15.84 14.64
N GLU A 239 48.05 -16.99 14.21
CA GLU A 239 48.87 -17.89 15.00
C GLU A 239 49.93 -18.55 14.11
N ALA A 240 51.14 -18.71 14.67
CA ALA A 240 52.20 -19.44 14.00
C ALA A 240 52.05 -20.94 14.24
N THR A 241 52.23 -21.70 13.18
CA THR A 241 52.23 -23.16 13.20
C THR A 241 53.61 -23.71 12.91
N SER A 242 53.95 -24.83 13.57
CA SER A 242 55.21 -25.53 13.37
C SER A 242 55.24 -26.23 12.00
N ASN A 243 56.30 -26.01 11.23
CA ASN A 243 56.54 -26.67 9.94
C ASN A 243 57.52 -27.85 10.07
N SER A 244 58.06 -28.12 11.28
CA SER A 244 59.07 -29.13 11.50
C SER A 244 58.90 -29.80 12.87
N PRO A 245 59.03 -31.12 12.94
CA PRO A 245 58.98 -31.81 14.22
C PRO A 245 60.19 -31.54 15.12
N PHE A 246 61.28 -30.94 14.53
CA PHE A 246 62.50 -30.61 15.30
C PHE A 246 62.69 -29.08 15.35
N GLY A 247 62.32 -28.51 16.50
CA GLY A 247 62.54 -27.08 16.75
C GLY A 247 61.41 -26.18 16.18
N GLY A 248 60.45 -26.72 15.42
CA GLY A 248 59.33 -25.96 14.87
C GLY A 248 58.41 -25.40 15.95
N ASP A 249 58.13 -26.14 17.02
CA ASP A 249 57.30 -25.67 18.13
C ASP A 249 57.94 -24.48 18.87
N LEU A 250 59.27 -24.46 19.02
CA LEU A 250 59.97 -23.33 19.60
C LEU A 250 59.95 -22.10 18.67
N ALA A 251 60.09 -22.32 17.36
CA ALA A 251 59.98 -21.26 16.38
C ALA A 251 58.54 -20.68 16.38
N ALA A 252 57.51 -21.53 16.39
CA ALA A 252 56.13 -21.10 16.49
C ALA A 252 55.83 -20.34 17.78
N ALA A 253 56.34 -20.81 18.93
CA ALA A 253 56.20 -20.12 20.21
C ALA A 253 56.85 -18.73 20.20
N THR A 254 58.01 -18.59 19.55
CA THR A 254 58.72 -17.32 19.41
C THR A 254 57.92 -16.34 18.57
N ILE A 255 57.36 -16.80 17.43
CA ILE A 255 56.52 -15.96 16.55
C ILE A 255 55.22 -15.59 17.28
N ASN A 256 54.55 -16.54 17.97
CA ASN A 256 53.32 -16.27 18.72
C ASN A 256 53.58 -15.26 19.86
N GLY A 257 54.71 -15.30 20.52
CA GLY A 257 55.15 -14.29 21.48
C GLY A 257 55.26 -12.89 20.84
N ALA A 258 55.88 -12.79 19.67
CA ALA A 258 55.98 -11.53 18.93
C ALA A 258 54.65 -11.05 18.39
N LEU A 259 53.80 -11.97 17.88
CA LEU A 259 52.43 -11.66 17.45
C LEU A 259 51.62 -11.04 18.61
N GLY A 260 51.64 -11.67 19.78
CA GLY A 260 50.84 -11.21 20.93
C GLY A 260 51.34 -9.93 21.57
N LEU A 261 52.68 -9.77 21.71
CA LEU A 261 53.27 -8.68 22.49
C LEU A 261 53.61 -7.43 21.66
N THR A 262 53.80 -7.58 20.34
CA THR A 262 54.34 -6.48 19.53
C THR A 262 53.53 -6.25 18.27
N ILE A 263 53.26 -7.28 17.46
CA ILE A 263 52.73 -7.14 16.10
C ILE A 263 51.25 -6.78 16.13
N LYS A 264 50.42 -7.56 16.83
CA LYS A 264 48.97 -7.28 16.98
C LYS A 264 48.68 -5.94 17.69
N PRO A 265 49.40 -5.57 18.79
CA PRO A 265 49.25 -4.25 19.40
C PRO A 265 49.59 -3.09 18.47
N ALA A 266 50.71 -3.23 17.68
CA ALA A 266 51.10 -2.21 16.70
C ALA A 266 50.06 -2.08 15.58
N PHE A 267 49.50 -3.19 15.09
CA PHE A 267 48.40 -3.19 14.14
C PHE A 267 47.19 -2.46 14.72
N ASN A 268 46.76 -2.80 15.94
CA ASN A 268 45.61 -2.16 16.58
C ASN A 268 45.76 -0.65 16.67
N LEU A 269 46.98 -0.17 16.98
CA LEU A 269 47.22 1.27 17.04
C LEU A 269 47.13 1.95 15.67
N ALA A 270 47.68 1.33 14.61
CA ALA A 270 47.57 1.84 13.25
C ALA A 270 46.13 1.74 12.71
N PHE A 271 45.45 0.64 13.02
CA PHE A 271 44.07 0.37 12.59
C PHE A 271 43.02 1.23 13.30
N ALA A 272 43.32 1.78 14.48
CA ALA A 272 42.46 2.68 15.20
C ALA A 272 42.08 3.93 14.37
N GLY A 273 42.93 4.35 13.44
CA GLY A 273 42.62 5.42 12.48
C GLY A 273 41.48 5.05 11.53
N ALA A 274 41.44 3.81 11.04
CA ALA A 274 40.36 3.32 10.20
C ALA A 274 39.04 3.29 10.96
N LEU A 275 39.04 2.80 12.20
CA LEU A 275 37.83 2.82 13.05
C LEU A 275 37.36 4.26 13.33
N GLY A 276 38.29 5.22 13.44
CA GLY A 276 37.94 6.64 13.60
C GLY A 276 37.22 7.24 12.40
N LEU A 277 37.52 6.77 11.18
CA LEU A 277 36.86 7.22 9.95
C LEU A 277 35.41 6.70 9.80
N VAL A 278 35.07 5.64 10.54
CA VAL A 278 33.73 5.01 10.48
C VAL A 278 32.89 5.32 11.72
N ASN A 279 33.35 6.19 12.61
CA ASN A 279 32.60 6.59 13.80
C ASN A 279 31.42 7.51 13.47
N VAL A 280 30.49 7.59 14.42
CA VAL A 280 29.35 8.49 14.35
C VAL A 280 29.81 9.94 14.11
N GLY A 281 29.21 10.60 13.11
CA GLY A 281 29.53 11.98 12.76
C GLY A 281 30.84 12.16 12.00
N SER A 282 31.46 11.08 11.48
CA SER A 282 32.62 11.21 10.63
C SER A 282 32.27 11.83 9.28
N SER A 283 33.14 12.69 8.76
CA SER A 283 32.91 13.31 7.45
C SER A 283 32.91 12.30 6.30
N LEU A 284 33.59 11.16 6.45
CA LEU A 284 33.62 10.10 5.46
C LEU A 284 32.22 9.48 5.32
N ILE A 285 31.57 9.13 6.43
CA ILE A 285 30.22 8.52 6.42
C ILE A 285 29.20 9.48 5.81
N GLY A 286 29.21 10.76 6.20
CA GLY A 286 28.35 11.77 5.62
C GLY A 286 28.57 11.94 4.10
N THR A 287 29.85 11.98 3.65
CA THR A 287 30.16 12.05 2.22
C THR A 287 29.66 10.80 1.47
N LEU A 288 29.91 9.60 2.00
CA LEU A 288 29.45 8.36 1.40
C LEU A 288 27.93 8.31 1.31
N ALA A 289 27.22 8.74 2.35
CA ALA A 289 25.76 8.83 2.32
C ALA A 289 25.28 9.81 1.26
N ASP A 290 25.90 10.97 1.13
CA ASP A 290 25.49 12.02 0.19
C ASP A 290 25.62 11.61 -1.28
N VAL A 291 26.75 10.94 -1.62
CA VAL A 291 27.08 10.56 -3.00
C VAL A 291 26.58 9.17 -3.39
N SER A 292 26.09 8.39 -2.41
CA SER A 292 25.58 7.03 -2.68
C SER A 292 24.33 7.05 -3.55
N VAL A 293 24.25 6.06 -4.44
CA VAL A 293 23.06 5.78 -5.23
C VAL A 293 22.32 4.63 -4.58
N LEU A 294 21.02 4.78 -4.40
CA LEU A 294 20.17 3.73 -3.84
C LEU A 294 19.83 2.71 -4.93
N GLY A 295 20.04 1.43 -4.62
CA GLY A 295 19.67 0.31 -5.48
C GLY A 295 18.25 -0.17 -5.22
N GLU A 296 18.09 -1.48 -4.96
CA GLU A 296 16.80 -2.02 -4.55
C GLU A 296 16.44 -1.47 -3.17
N THR A 297 15.31 -0.81 -3.08
CA THR A 297 14.89 -0.08 -1.87
C THR A 297 13.46 -0.42 -1.54
N THR A 298 13.18 -0.72 -0.27
CA THR A 298 11.83 -0.94 0.26
C THR A 298 11.63 -0.10 1.50
N VAL A 299 10.51 0.61 1.54
CA VAL A 299 10.07 1.39 2.71
C VAL A 299 8.67 0.96 3.09
N THR A 300 8.47 0.58 4.34
CA THR A 300 7.15 0.29 4.89
C THR A 300 6.71 1.44 5.79
N ILE A 301 5.53 1.97 5.53
CA ILE A 301 4.88 3.03 6.29
C ILE A 301 3.60 2.46 6.92
N PRO A 302 3.63 2.06 8.19
CA PRO A 302 2.45 1.59 8.89
C PRO A 302 1.51 2.75 9.23
N THR A 303 0.22 2.57 8.95
CA THR A 303 -0.81 3.56 9.23
C THR A 303 -2.02 2.95 9.92
N THR A 304 -2.77 3.80 10.60
CA THR A 304 -4.16 3.55 10.94
C THR A 304 -5.05 4.44 10.09
N ILE A 305 -6.09 3.87 9.49
CA ILE A 305 -7.05 4.59 8.67
C ILE A 305 -8.43 4.42 9.31
N THR A 306 -9.06 5.54 9.66
CA THR A 306 -10.46 5.58 10.06
C THR A 306 -11.31 5.72 8.79
N ASP A 307 -12.41 4.99 8.71
CA ASP A 307 -13.31 5.07 7.57
C ASP A 307 -13.76 6.52 7.33
N PRO A 308 -13.81 6.97 6.07
CA PRO A 308 -14.36 8.27 5.74
C PRO A 308 -15.86 8.30 6.05
N ASN A 309 -16.42 9.49 6.26
CA ASN A 309 -17.86 9.64 6.42
C ASN A 309 -18.54 9.74 5.04
N ALA A 310 -19.58 8.94 4.80
CA ALA A 310 -20.30 8.93 3.54
C ALA A 310 -20.93 10.29 3.18
N THR A 311 -21.42 11.03 4.20
CA THR A 311 -21.99 12.37 4.00
C THR A 311 -20.94 13.38 3.56
N ASP A 312 -19.74 13.32 4.17
CA ASP A 312 -18.62 14.21 3.84
C ASP A 312 -18.08 13.90 2.44
N LEU A 313 -17.95 12.62 2.07
CA LEU A 313 -17.58 12.19 0.71
C LEU A 313 -18.59 12.70 -0.33
N THR A 314 -19.89 12.56 -0.06
CA THR A 314 -20.95 13.06 -0.95
C THR A 314 -20.90 14.58 -1.06
N ALA A 315 -20.66 15.29 0.04
CA ALA A 315 -20.50 16.75 0.05
C ALA A 315 -19.26 17.20 -0.74
N ALA A 316 -18.19 16.39 -0.74
CA ALA A 316 -17.00 16.58 -1.57
C ALA A 316 -17.25 16.26 -3.06
N GLY A 317 -18.39 15.67 -3.41
CA GLY A 317 -18.79 15.35 -4.79
C GLY A 317 -18.38 13.93 -5.23
N VAL A 318 -18.06 13.05 -4.28
CA VAL A 318 -17.78 11.64 -4.55
C VAL A 318 -19.08 10.92 -4.84
N ASP A 319 -19.10 10.13 -5.91
CA ASP A 319 -20.22 9.25 -6.26
C ASP A 319 -20.06 7.91 -5.52
N LEU A 320 -20.90 7.68 -4.51
CA LEU A 320 -20.91 6.45 -3.71
C LEU A 320 -21.79 5.34 -4.28
N SER A 321 -22.39 5.53 -5.47
CA SER A 321 -23.09 4.45 -6.20
C SER A 321 -22.11 3.36 -6.71
N VAL A 322 -20.83 3.68 -6.75
CA VAL A 322 -19.70 2.80 -7.04
C VAL A 322 -18.70 2.87 -5.89
N PRO A 323 -17.85 1.84 -5.69
CA PRO A 323 -16.83 1.90 -4.66
C PRO A 323 -15.93 3.13 -4.83
N TYR A 324 -15.80 3.92 -3.77
CA TYR A 324 -14.90 5.07 -3.71
C TYR A 324 -13.46 4.61 -3.64
N GLU A 325 -12.62 5.20 -4.46
CA GLU A 325 -11.20 4.92 -4.57
C GLU A 325 -10.39 6.02 -3.87
N ALA A 326 -9.93 5.75 -2.64
CA ALA A 326 -9.03 6.63 -1.92
C ALA A 326 -7.59 6.40 -2.41
N GLY A 327 -7.09 7.32 -3.24
CA GLY A 327 -5.81 7.19 -3.95
C GLY A 327 -4.63 7.70 -3.15
N PHE A 328 -3.91 6.81 -2.46
CA PHE A 328 -2.64 7.12 -1.81
C PHE A 328 -1.49 7.06 -2.82
N VAL A 329 -0.44 7.85 -2.59
CA VAL A 329 0.75 7.83 -3.44
C VAL A 329 2.01 7.78 -2.59
N GLY A 330 2.77 6.69 -2.75
CA GLY A 330 4.12 6.57 -2.18
C GLY A 330 5.19 7.08 -3.14
N ASN A 331 6.20 7.75 -2.60
CA ASN A 331 7.36 8.20 -3.38
C ASN A 331 8.61 8.28 -2.51
N ILE A 332 9.79 8.26 -3.16
CA ILE A 332 11.08 8.53 -2.53
C ILE A 332 11.71 9.71 -3.27
N VAL A 333 11.91 10.80 -2.55
CA VAL A 333 12.36 12.09 -3.12
C VAL A 333 13.57 12.64 -2.38
N LYS A 334 14.37 13.48 -3.05
CA LYS A 334 15.40 14.33 -2.42
C LYS A 334 14.94 15.79 -2.51
N SER A 335 14.28 16.26 -1.47
CA SER A 335 13.71 17.60 -1.42
C SER A 335 13.44 18.02 0.02
N ASP A 336 13.66 19.30 0.32
CA ASP A 336 13.26 19.91 1.60
C ASP A 336 11.78 20.36 1.59
N VAL A 337 11.17 20.41 0.40
CA VAL A 337 9.77 20.76 0.22
C VAL A 337 8.98 19.49 -0.15
N LEU A 338 7.99 19.15 0.67
CA LEU A 338 7.04 18.10 0.37
C LEU A 338 5.95 18.71 -0.51
N ALA A 339 6.08 18.54 -1.82
CA ALA A 339 5.07 18.90 -2.80
C ALA A 339 4.95 17.74 -3.78
N ILE A 340 4.33 16.65 -3.30
CA ILE A 340 4.02 15.49 -4.14
C ILE A 340 2.60 15.69 -4.62
N ASP A 341 2.46 15.97 -5.91
CA ASP A 341 1.15 15.91 -6.54
C ASP A 341 0.75 14.44 -6.71
N ILE A 342 -0.32 14.04 -6.02
CA ILE A 342 -0.89 12.69 -6.04
C ILE A 342 -1.14 12.22 -7.47
N ALA A 343 -1.38 13.16 -8.36
CA ALA A 343 -1.74 12.92 -9.75
C ALA A 343 -0.56 12.62 -10.69
N SER A 344 0.66 12.89 -10.28
CA SER A 344 1.82 12.81 -11.18
C SER A 344 2.57 11.48 -11.14
N ASN A 345 2.23 10.60 -10.21
CA ASN A 345 3.02 9.39 -9.98
C ASN A 345 2.17 8.13 -10.02
N TYR A 346 1.82 7.71 -11.23
CA TYR A 346 1.02 6.50 -11.46
C TYR A 346 1.67 5.23 -10.86
N ASP A 347 2.98 5.13 -10.92
CA ASP A 347 3.71 3.97 -10.41
C ASP A 347 3.67 3.88 -8.88
N GLY A 348 3.63 5.03 -8.19
CA GLY A 348 3.50 5.11 -6.72
C GLY A 348 2.06 5.04 -6.19
N TYR A 349 1.08 4.89 -7.07
CA TYR A 349 -0.34 4.89 -6.72
C TYR A 349 -0.78 3.58 -6.06
N SER A 350 -1.45 3.68 -4.91
CA SER A 350 -1.91 2.53 -4.13
C SER A 350 -3.27 2.83 -3.50
N PRO A 351 -4.37 2.46 -4.14
CA PRO A 351 -5.71 2.80 -3.67
C PRO A 351 -6.18 1.90 -2.53
N VAL A 352 -7.03 2.48 -1.68
CA VAL A 352 -7.89 1.76 -0.72
C VAL A 352 -9.33 2.03 -1.11
N TYR A 353 -10.14 0.98 -1.26
CA TYR A 353 -11.50 1.08 -1.74
C TYR A 353 -12.50 1.05 -0.60
N TYR A 354 -13.52 1.92 -0.68
CA TYR A 354 -14.61 2.03 0.27
C TYR A 354 -15.95 1.98 -0.44
N SER A 355 -16.96 1.43 0.21
CA SER A 355 -18.34 1.47 -0.25
C SER A 355 -19.29 1.72 0.90
N VAL A 356 -20.38 2.37 0.64
CA VAL A 356 -21.52 2.36 1.57
C VAL A 356 -22.10 0.95 1.61
N ARG A 357 -22.66 0.55 2.75
CA ARG A 357 -23.39 -0.69 2.85
C ARG A 357 -24.50 -0.66 1.81
N ALA A 358 -24.59 -1.68 0.97
CA ALA A 358 -25.73 -1.83 0.09
C ALA A 358 -26.95 -2.16 0.95
N VAL A 359 -27.86 -1.20 1.12
CA VAL A 359 -29.13 -1.43 1.81
C VAL A 359 -30.02 -2.25 0.90
N THR A 360 -30.58 -3.35 1.43
CA THR A 360 -31.46 -4.21 0.68
C THR A 360 -32.80 -3.49 0.41
N ALA A 361 -33.22 -3.43 -0.86
CA ALA A 361 -34.55 -2.88 -1.21
C ALA A 361 -35.64 -3.66 -0.48
N PRO A 362 -36.72 -3.01 -0.01
CA PRO A 362 -37.85 -3.72 0.56
C PRO A 362 -38.36 -4.79 -0.39
N TYR A 363 -38.60 -6.00 0.12
CA TYR A 363 -39.06 -7.15 -0.68
C TYR A 363 -40.24 -7.87 0.00
N ASN A 364 -40.91 -8.74 -0.73
CA ASN A 364 -42.17 -9.38 -0.29
C ASN A 364 -43.17 -8.35 0.20
N VAL A 365 -43.24 -7.19 -0.49
CA VAL A 365 -44.13 -6.09 -0.13
C VAL A 365 -45.55 -6.47 -0.50
N SER A 366 -46.46 -6.30 0.43
CA SER A 366 -47.91 -6.45 0.24
C SER A 366 -48.62 -5.25 0.84
N VAL A 367 -49.62 -4.76 0.12
CA VAL A 367 -50.52 -3.68 0.59
C VAL A 367 -51.88 -4.27 0.78
N THR A 368 -52.45 -4.07 1.96
CA THR A 368 -53.82 -4.51 2.31
C THR A 368 -54.62 -3.34 2.89
N GLY A 369 -55.92 -3.41 2.85
CA GLY A 369 -56.79 -2.33 3.34
C GLY A 369 -57.75 -1.83 2.25
N ASN A 370 -58.44 -0.73 2.53
CA ASN A 370 -59.40 -0.12 1.64
C ASN A 370 -59.46 1.41 1.87
N SER A 371 -60.12 2.13 0.97
CA SER A 371 -60.27 3.60 1.02
C SER A 371 -61.12 4.13 2.20
N THR A 372 -61.72 3.27 3.00
CA THR A 372 -62.53 3.65 4.18
C THR A 372 -61.77 3.53 5.48
N GLU A 373 -60.93 2.50 5.64
CA GLU A 373 -60.21 2.17 6.87
C GLU A 373 -58.73 2.54 6.80
N GLY A 374 -58.22 2.84 5.61
CA GLY A 374 -56.80 3.06 5.33
C GLY A 374 -56.09 1.77 4.89
N TYR A 375 -54.79 1.88 4.65
CA TYR A 375 -53.98 0.79 4.12
C TYR A 375 -52.86 0.42 5.06
N GLU A 376 -52.44 -0.83 4.99
CA GLU A 376 -51.29 -1.35 5.73
C GLU A 376 -50.31 -1.96 4.73
N VAL A 377 -49.08 -1.50 4.78
CA VAL A 377 -47.98 -2.01 3.97
C VAL A 377 -47.11 -2.91 4.82
N THR A 378 -47.00 -4.16 4.41
CA THR A 378 -46.15 -5.16 5.06
C THR A 378 -45.03 -5.60 4.13
N GLY A 379 -43.91 -6.05 4.67
CA GLY A 379 -42.80 -6.53 3.86
C GLY A 379 -41.58 -6.90 4.70
N MET A 380 -40.48 -7.09 4.01
CA MET A 380 -39.19 -7.41 4.59
C MET A 380 -38.13 -6.41 4.09
N ALA A 381 -37.16 -6.08 4.94
CA ALA A 381 -35.98 -5.27 4.63
C ALA A 381 -34.79 -5.74 5.46
N ASP A 382 -33.69 -5.03 5.44
CA ASP A 382 -32.60 -5.29 6.40
C ASP A 382 -33.10 -5.05 7.85
N PRO A 383 -32.64 -5.84 8.83
CA PRO A 383 -32.99 -5.65 10.23
C PRO A 383 -32.73 -4.22 10.70
N ASN A 384 -33.72 -3.63 11.38
CA ASN A 384 -33.69 -2.26 11.89
C ASN A 384 -33.63 -1.15 10.82
N ALA A 385 -33.75 -1.46 9.53
CA ALA A 385 -33.83 -0.45 8.48
C ALA A 385 -35.03 0.46 8.65
N ILE A 386 -34.86 1.75 8.34
CA ILE A 386 -35.97 2.73 8.28
C ILE A 386 -36.59 2.66 6.90
N ILE A 387 -37.88 2.37 6.82
CA ILE A 387 -38.65 2.31 5.56
C ILE A 387 -39.41 3.60 5.40
N ARG A 388 -39.14 4.33 4.31
CA ARG A 388 -39.90 5.52 3.91
C ARG A 388 -40.72 5.20 2.68
N ILE A 389 -41.99 5.59 2.75
CA ILE A 389 -42.97 5.38 1.68
C ILE A 389 -43.31 6.74 1.09
N TYR A 390 -43.21 6.83 -0.23
CA TYR A 390 -43.46 8.04 -1.00
C TYR A 390 -44.61 7.82 -1.99
N ASP A 391 -45.34 8.89 -2.29
CA ASP A 391 -46.29 8.91 -3.39
C ASP A 391 -45.61 8.91 -4.77
N ASP A 392 -46.37 8.90 -5.84
CA ASP A 392 -45.87 8.95 -7.21
C ASP A 392 -45.14 10.26 -7.53
N THR A 393 -45.46 11.34 -6.80
CA THR A 393 -44.83 12.67 -6.95
C THR A 393 -43.57 12.86 -6.10
N GLY A 394 -43.27 11.92 -5.22
CA GLY A 394 -42.07 11.91 -4.36
C GLY A 394 -42.27 12.56 -2.99
N ASN A 395 -43.48 12.81 -2.54
CA ASN A 395 -43.77 13.25 -1.18
C ASN A 395 -43.74 12.05 -0.21
N LEU A 396 -43.11 12.23 0.97
CA LEU A 396 -43.13 11.24 2.04
C LEU A 396 -44.57 11.15 2.62
N ILE A 397 -45.15 9.95 2.56
CA ILE A 397 -46.51 9.68 3.06
C ILE A 397 -46.53 8.82 4.33
N ALA A 398 -45.52 7.97 4.53
CA ALA A 398 -45.36 7.18 5.75
C ALA A 398 -43.92 6.82 6.01
N GLU A 399 -43.58 6.56 7.28
CA GLU A 399 -42.30 6.09 7.72
C GLU A 399 -42.49 5.04 8.82
N GLY A 400 -41.63 4.01 8.81
CA GLY A 400 -41.62 2.97 9.83
C GLY A 400 -40.25 2.31 9.90
N GLN A 401 -40.10 1.34 10.80
CA GLN A 401 -38.84 0.62 11.00
C GLN A 401 -39.09 -0.88 10.92
N ALA A 402 -38.19 -1.59 10.27
CA ALA A 402 -38.12 -3.04 10.29
C ALA A 402 -37.66 -3.52 11.68
N ASP A 403 -38.20 -4.64 12.13
CA ASP A 403 -37.81 -5.27 13.39
C ASP A 403 -36.44 -5.98 13.27
N GLU A 404 -36.00 -6.64 14.37
CA GLU A 404 -34.74 -7.39 14.40
C GLU A 404 -34.68 -8.57 13.40
N THR A 405 -35.85 -9.00 12.88
CA THR A 405 -35.96 -10.05 11.86
C THR A 405 -36.02 -9.49 10.43
N GLY A 406 -36.10 -8.17 10.30
CA GLY A 406 -36.26 -7.46 9.03
C GLY A 406 -37.74 -7.29 8.60
N SER A 407 -38.73 -7.70 9.39
CA SER A 407 -40.13 -7.55 9.06
C SER A 407 -40.63 -6.14 9.39
N PHE A 408 -41.45 -5.55 8.54
CA PHE A 408 -42.06 -4.25 8.80
C PHE A 408 -43.59 -4.26 8.50
N THR A 409 -44.29 -3.41 9.23
CA THR A 409 -45.72 -3.13 9.04
C THR A 409 -45.94 -1.64 9.24
N ILE A 410 -46.37 -0.97 8.19
CA ILE A 410 -46.50 0.51 8.16
C ILE A 410 -47.89 0.89 7.70
N PRO A 411 -48.69 1.59 8.53
CA PRO A 411 -49.97 2.09 8.13
C PRO A 411 -49.85 3.32 7.21
N ILE A 412 -50.71 3.41 6.20
CA ILE A 412 -50.88 4.58 5.34
C ILE A 412 -52.32 5.09 5.48
N SER A 413 -52.46 6.40 5.66
CA SER A 413 -53.75 7.04 5.72
C SER A 413 -54.46 7.01 4.35
N GLN A 414 -55.76 6.77 4.37
CA GLN A 414 -56.60 6.89 3.19
C GLN A 414 -56.64 8.31 2.59
N GLU A 415 -56.21 9.33 3.34
CA GLU A 415 -56.11 10.71 2.85
C GLU A 415 -54.89 10.96 1.99
N ASP A 416 -53.86 10.08 2.12
CA ASP A 416 -52.57 10.23 1.47
C ASP A 416 -52.46 9.48 0.14
N VAL A 417 -53.32 8.48 -0.11
CA VAL A 417 -53.32 7.64 -1.32
C VAL A 417 -54.75 7.29 -1.76
N ALA A 418 -54.89 7.05 -3.06
CA ALA A 418 -56.13 6.54 -3.65
C ALA A 418 -55.94 5.08 -4.14
N PRO A 419 -57.07 4.33 -4.32
CA PRO A 419 -57.00 3.02 -4.98
C PRO A 419 -56.28 3.09 -6.31
N LEU A 420 -55.42 2.08 -6.59
CA LEU A 420 -54.55 1.95 -7.78
C LEU A 420 -53.37 2.93 -7.87
N ASP A 421 -53.15 3.78 -6.87
CA ASP A 421 -51.97 4.62 -6.83
C ASP A 421 -50.70 3.78 -6.67
N GLU A 422 -49.62 4.22 -7.33
CA GLU A 422 -48.29 3.66 -7.12
C GLU A 422 -47.61 4.32 -5.93
N ILE A 423 -47.08 3.52 -5.01
CA ILE A 423 -46.25 3.96 -3.89
C ILE A 423 -44.82 3.44 -4.06
N LYS A 424 -43.85 4.22 -3.59
CA LYS A 424 -42.42 3.90 -3.67
C LYS A 424 -41.87 3.70 -2.28
N LEU A 425 -41.32 2.52 -2.03
CA LEU A 425 -40.67 2.18 -0.77
C LEU A 425 -39.16 2.22 -0.90
N ILE A 426 -38.49 2.89 0.02
CA ILE A 426 -37.03 2.94 0.11
C ILE A 426 -36.66 2.62 1.56
N ALA A 427 -35.79 1.64 1.73
CA ALA A 427 -35.16 1.34 3.02
C ALA A 427 -33.91 2.19 3.21
N TYR A 428 -33.64 2.58 4.44
CA TYR A 428 -32.48 3.36 4.83
C TYR A 428 -31.74 2.66 5.98
N ASP A 429 -30.42 2.70 5.97
CA ASP A 429 -29.62 2.25 7.10
C ASP A 429 -29.49 3.34 8.19
N ASP A 430 -28.74 3.05 9.27
CA ASP A 430 -28.50 3.97 10.38
C ASP A 430 -27.73 5.26 9.98
N ASN A 431 -27.12 5.27 8.80
CA ASN A 431 -26.40 6.41 8.24
C ASN A 431 -27.20 7.17 7.17
N ASP A 432 -28.51 6.88 7.06
CA ASP A 432 -29.42 7.46 6.06
C ASP A 432 -29.05 7.13 4.60
N ASN A 433 -28.32 6.01 4.35
CA ASN A 433 -28.05 5.53 3.00
C ASN A 433 -29.28 4.82 2.43
N PRO A 434 -29.77 5.20 1.24
CA PRO A 434 -30.95 4.61 0.65
C PRO A 434 -30.70 3.28 -0.05
N SER A 435 -31.70 2.40 -0.02
CA SER A 435 -31.78 1.23 -0.90
C SER A 435 -32.24 1.61 -2.30
N PRO A 436 -32.19 0.71 -3.28
CA PRO A 436 -33.01 0.79 -4.47
C PRO A 436 -34.50 0.85 -4.11
N THR A 437 -35.29 1.51 -4.98
CA THR A 437 -36.72 1.69 -4.77
C THR A 437 -37.52 0.41 -5.10
N THR A 438 -38.42 0.04 -4.22
CA THR A 438 -39.46 -0.96 -4.52
C THR A 438 -40.79 -0.23 -4.79
N VAL A 439 -41.49 -0.62 -5.85
CA VAL A 439 -42.81 -0.07 -6.19
C VAL A 439 -43.90 -1.06 -5.79
N ALA A 440 -44.92 -0.57 -5.16
CA ALA A 440 -46.15 -1.32 -4.87
C ALA A 440 -47.39 -0.51 -5.32
N VAL A 441 -48.51 -1.19 -5.50
CA VAL A 441 -49.74 -0.56 -5.93
C VAL A 441 -50.76 -0.71 -4.82
N ILE A 442 -51.49 0.36 -4.55
CA ILE A 442 -52.60 0.36 -3.60
C ILE A 442 -53.75 -0.50 -4.19
N PRO A 443 -54.30 -1.47 -3.42
CA PRO A 443 -55.37 -2.32 -3.93
C PRO A 443 -56.62 -1.52 -4.31
N ASP A 444 -57.34 -2.04 -5.30
CA ASP A 444 -58.66 -1.50 -5.70
C ASP A 444 -59.71 -1.95 -4.69
N ASP A 445 -60.62 -1.05 -4.35
CA ASP A 445 -61.74 -1.35 -3.44
C ASP A 445 -62.71 -2.37 -4.02
N GLU A 446 -62.72 -2.56 -5.37
CA GLU A 446 -63.62 -3.51 -6.05
C GLU A 446 -63.16 -4.99 -5.94
N GLU A 447 -61.89 -5.26 -5.59
CA GLU A 447 -61.42 -6.65 -5.44
C GLU A 447 -61.77 -7.29 -4.09
N ALA A 448 -62.26 -6.52 -3.10
CA ALA A 448 -62.69 -7.06 -1.81
C ALA A 448 -64.02 -7.80 -1.83
N ASP A 449 -64.81 -7.67 -2.90
CA ASP A 449 -66.13 -8.29 -3.05
C ASP A 449 -66.13 -9.58 -3.92
N ALA A 450 -65.00 -10.03 -4.44
CA ALA A 450 -64.96 -11.08 -5.48
C ALA A 450 -64.87 -12.54 -4.97
N ASP A 451 -64.86 -12.80 -3.64
CA ASP A 451 -64.71 -14.18 -3.12
C ASP A 451 -65.94 -14.74 -2.36
N ALA A 452 -67.19 -14.32 -2.68
CA ALA A 452 -68.34 -14.86 -2.00
C ALA A 452 -69.29 -15.70 -2.88
N ASP A 453 -69.00 -15.96 -4.15
CA ASP A 453 -69.85 -16.83 -4.98
C ASP A 453 -69.05 -18.05 -5.50
N ALA A 454 -68.76 -18.99 -4.59
CA ALA A 454 -68.39 -20.34 -4.96
C ALA A 454 -69.69 -21.19 -5.07
N ASP A 455 -70.38 -21.11 -6.19
CA ASP A 455 -71.42 -22.09 -6.53
C ASP A 455 -70.74 -23.45 -6.81
N ALA A 456 -71.14 -24.36 -5.91
CA ALA A 456 -70.80 -25.77 -5.99
C ALA A 456 -71.72 -26.44 -7.02
N ASP A 457 -71.30 -26.63 -8.24
CA ASP A 457 -71.83 -27.64 -9.13
C ASP A 457 -70.83 -28.80 -9.28
N ALA A 458 -71.10 -29.84 -8.49
CA ALA A 458 -70.49 -31.10 -8.57
C ALA A 458 -71.19 -31.96 -9.62
N ASP A 459 -70.68 -32.05 -10.82
CA ASP A 459 -71.04 -33.15 -11.74
C ASP A 459 -69.88 -34.09 -11.86
N ALA A 460 -70.03 -35.24 -11.21
CA ALA A 460 -69.15 -36.36 -11.30
C ALA A 460 -69.51 -37.19 -12.52
N ASP A 461 -68.70 -37.18 -13.52
CA ASP A 461 -68.60 -38.30 -14.50
C ASP A 461 -67.23 -38.96 -14.45
N ALA A 462 -67.32 -40.17 -13.93
CA ALA A 462 -66.20 -41.09 -13.90
C ALA A 462 -66.19 -41.91 -15.18
N ASP A 463 -65.23 -41.76 -16.00
CA ASP A 463 -64.84 -42.80 -16.97
C ASP A 463 -63.36 -43.15 -16.76
N ALA A 464 -63.22 -44.39 -16.30
CA ALA A 464 -61.95 -45.06 -16.14
C ALA A 464 -61.59 -45.80 -17.42
N ASP A 465 -60.53 -45.41 -18.04
CA ASP A 465 -59.83 -46.35 -18.95
C ASP A 465 -58.36 -46.42 -18.55
N ALA A 466 -58.05 -47.62 -18.11
CA ALA A 466 -56.68 -48.01 -17.76
C ALA A 466 -56.02 -48.65 -18.99
N ASP A 467 -54.98 -48.07 -19.46
CA ASP A 467 -53.98 -48.84 -20.25
C ASP A 467 -52.59 -48.64 -19.67
N ALA A 468 -52.08 -49.74 -19.18
CA ALA A 468 -50.73 -49.86 -18.67
C ALA A 468 -49.84 -50.40 -19.79
N ASP A 469 -48.86 -49.64 -20.17
CA ASP A 469 -47.68 -50.21 -20.83
C ASP A 469 -46.41 -49.77 -20.11
N ALA A 470 -45.78 -50.78 -19.53
CA ALA A 470 -44.50 -50.68 -18.90
C ALA A 470 -43.43 -51.08 -19.89
N ASP A 471 -42.53 -50.24 -20.24
CA ASP A 471 -41.25 -50.63 -20.77
C ASP A 471 -40.12 -49.99 -19.94
N ALA A 472 -39.42 -50.87 -19.26
CA ALA A 472 -38.22 -50.58 -18.53
C ALA A 472 -37.04 -50.92 -19.40
N ASP A 473 -36.21 -49.96 -19.75
CA ASP A 473 -34.87 -50.23 -20.18
C ASP A 473 -33.88 -49.42 -19.29
N ALA A 474 -33.17 -50.19 -18.51
CA ALA A 474 -32.07 -49.75 -17.71
C ALA A 474 -30.77 -50.06 -18.46
N ASP A 475 -30.05 -49.05 -18.87
CA ASP A 475 -28.64 -49.21 -19.19
C ASP A 475 -27.80 -48.33 -18.30
N ALA A 476 -27.08 -49.01 -17.43
CA ALA A 476 -26.03 -48.45 -16.58
C ALA A 476 -24.69 -48.77 -17.25
N ASP A 477 -24.02 -47.75 -17.72
CA ASP A 477 -22.59 -47.87 -18.01
C ASP A 477 -21.82 -46.89 -17.07
N SER A 478 -21.12 -47.56 -16.17
CA SER A 478 -20.13 -46.96 -15.31
C SER A 478 -18.75 -47.27 -15.88
N ASP A 479 -18.07 -46.29 -16.42
CA ASP A 479 -16.64 -46.42 -16.68
C ASP A 479 -15.89 -45.39 -15.78
N ALA A 480 -15.25 -45.94 -14.80
CA ALA A 480 -14.28 -45.26 -13.97
C ALA A 480 -12.89 -45.65 -14.45
N ASP A 481 -12.20 -44.78 -15.12
CA ASP A 481 -10.77 -44.94 -15.34
C ASP A 481 -10.00 -43.93 -14.46
N ALA A 482 -9.35 -44.49 -13.48
CA ALA A 482 -8.35 -43.83 -12.65
C ALA A 482 -6.97 -44.27 -13.17
N ASP A 483 -6.27 -43.36 -13.80
CA ASP A 483 -4.84 -43.56 -14.06
C ASP A 483 -4.05 -42.56 -13.18
N SER A 484 -3.41 -43.19 -12.21
CA SER A 484 -2.37 -42.57 -11.38
C SER A 484 -1.03 -43.05 -11.89
N ASP A 485 -0.27 -42.19 -12.55
CA ASP A 485 1.15 -42.43 -12.79
C ASP A 485 1.99 -41.42 -12.01
N ALA A 486 2.60 -41.96 -10.99
CA ALA A 486 3.66 -41.33 -10.26
C ALA A 486 4.99 -41.88 -10.76
N ASP A 487 5.75 -41.10 -11.49
CA ASP A 487 7.15 -41.43 -11.75
C ASP A 487 8.05 -40.43 -11.01
N ALA A 488 8.70 -41.00 -10.02
CA ALA A 488 9.83 -40.42 -9.34
C ALA A 488 11.09 -40.97 -9.95
N ASP A 489 11.87 -40.17 -10.66
CA ASP A 489 13.25 -40.51 -10.97
C ASP A 489 14.20 -39.52 -10.29
N SER A 490 14.89 -40.07 -9.33
CA SER A 490 16.10 -39.56 -8.72
C SER A 490 17.29 -40.11 -9.47
N ASP A 491 18.09 -39.27 -10.10
CA ASP A 491 19.46 -39.64 -10.44
C ASP A 491 20.44 -38.55 -9.94
N ALA A 492 21.18 -38.98 -8.93
CA ALA A 492 22.45 -38.38 -8.54
C ALA A 492 23.53 -39.05 -9.40
N ASP A 493 24.43 -38.23 -10.00
CA ASP A 493 25.85 -38.54 -10.06
C ASP A 493 26.68 -37.48 -10.83
N ALA A 494 27.84 -37.19 -10.20
CA ALA A 494 29.08 -36.56 -10.64
C ALA A 494 29.18 -35.04 -10.55
#